data_92fc389b807fe92df9da047d5da0f2de
#
_entry.id   92fc389b807fe92df9da047d5da0f2de
#
_cell.length_a   1.000
_cell.length_b   1.000
_cell.length_c   1.000
_cell.angle_alpha   90.00
_cell.angle_beta   90.00
_cell.angle_gamma   90.00
#
_symmetry.space_group_name_H-M   'P 1'
#
loop_
_entity.id
_entity.type
_entity.pdbx_description
1 polymer ?
#
loop_
_entity_poly.entity_id
_entity_poly.type
_entity_poly.pdbx_seq_one_letter_code
_entity_poly.pdbx_strand_id
1 'polypeptide(L)'
;MKPLPFIMQYVRRYKYRYIAGILTLFAVDAASVFIPKLTGIITDGLTARSITWSSIRTCLLGIFLIGLLLAVGRFLWRYFLFGAARIIERELRNEMFSHLETMDVEYYNSHKTGDLMTRFTSDLNAVRMALGPAVICIFDSIVMTILVVCQMMYYVNVKLTLLALIPMVIICLGYMHYGKVLDDLYTERQDSVSNLADFVQESFSGIRVIKAFVRKQAEILSFSKKNQDTMDKSMRIAKLEAILIPLLDVIIGFSSLASLLYGGYLALIGQITLGRFVAFNQYVNMLIWPMLACSEAAVMFSQGTASIRRVQEILEAQTNVKDTASVTTLDTLHGDIRFDHLTFAHLGNTSPVLHDINLDIPSGTTLAIIGRTGNGKSTLVNLLLRLYNTEPGMIYLDDHDINTIPLKTLRENIAYVPQDNFLFSDTLKANIAFGTKSQDMSRIIAAAKSACIHDNIANFPDNYDTIVGERGVTLSGGQKQRSSIARALMKNAPILILDDSLSAVDTDTEEHILHNLRDDRKGKTTILIAHRISTVQHADLIMVLENGEMKELGTHTELIQKNGIYKDMFEKQQLEASIGEQEVALR
;
A
#
# COMPACT_ATOMS: atom_id res chain seq x y z
N MET A 1 -9.10 1.01 -19.12
CA MET A 1 -8.86 2.29 -19.88
C MET A 1 -7.39 2.49 -20.18
N LYS A 2 -6.99 3.35 -21.14
CA LYS A 2 -5.57 3.75 -21.27
C LYS A 2 -5.19 4.64 -20.07
N PRO A 3 -3.98 4.54 -19.48
CA PRO A 3 -3.61 5.24 -18.24
C PRO A 3 -3.68 6.78 -18.38
N LEU A 4 -3.39 7.31 -19.54
CA LEU A 4 -3.41 8.75 -19.78
C LEU A 4 -4.82 9.39 -19.71
N PRO A 5 -5.87 8.84 -20.34
CA PRO A 5 -7.25 9.34 -20.17
C PRO A 5 -7.74 9.28 -18.73
N PHE A 6 -7.38 8.23 -17.98
CA PHE A 6 -7.73 8.09 -16.56
C PHE A 6 -7.20 9.26 -15.73
N ILE A 7 -5.90 9.52 -15.77
CA ILE A 7 -5.32 10.60 -14.97
C ILE A 7 -5.73 11.99 -15.46
N MET A 8 -6.06 12.13 -16.76
CA MET A 8 -6.50 13.40 -17.32
C MET A 8 -7.83 13.90 -16.72
N GLN A 9 -8.67 13.02 -16.17
CA GLN A 9 -9.90 13.42 -15.47
C GLN A 9 -9.55 14.25 -14.22
N TYR A 10 -8.54 13.86 -13.46
CA TYR A 10 -8.06 14.58 -12.27
C TYR A 10 -7.38 15.90 -12.67
N VAL A 11 -6.54 15.89 -13.70
CA VAL A 11 -5.91 17.12 -14.22
C VAL A 11 -6.96 18.13 -14.68
N ARG A 12 -8.01 17.69 -15.37
CA ARG A 12 -9.12 18.57 -15.80
C ARG A 12 -9.89 19.19 -14.64
N ARG A 13 -10.04 18.46 -13.51
CA ARG A 13 -10.66 18.99 -12.30
C ARG A 13 -9.88 20.18 -11.72
N TYR A 14 -8.55 20.16 -11.82
CA TYR A 14 -7.65 21.21 -11.33
C TYR A 14 -7.04 22.08 -12.44
N LYS A 15 -7.65 22.12 -13.64
CA LYS A 15 -7.15 22.84 -14.83
C LYS A 15 -6.75 24.29 -14.56
N TYR A 16 -7.48 25.03 -13.73
CA TYR A 16 -7.17 26.43 -13.44
C TYR A 16 -5.85 26.59 -12.66
N ARG A 17 -5.51 25.65 -11.78
CA ARG A 17 -4.21 25.64 -11.09
C ARG A 17 -3.08 25.33 -12.07
N TYR A 18 -3.27 24.36 -12.94
CA TYR A 18 -2.27 24.06 -13.98
C TYR A 18 -2.08 25.23 -14.94
N ILE A 19 -3.15 25.89 -15.41
CA ILE A 19 -3.07 27.06 -16.27
C ILE A 19 -2.35 28.22 -15.55
N ALA A 20 -2.72 28.54 -14.32
CA ALA A 20 -2.06 29.59 -13.54
C ALA A 20 -0.58 29.28 -13.30
N GLY A 21 -0.25 28.01 -12.96
CA GLY A 21 1.13 27.56 -12.80
C GLY A 21 1.95 27.67 -14.07
N ILE A 22 1.42 27.23 -15.23
CA ILE A 22 2.09 27.33 -16.54
C ILE A 22 2.26 28.78 -16.97
N LEU A 23 1.25 29.64 -16.76
CA LEU A 23 1.36 31.06 -17.11
C LEU A 23 2.41 31.78 -16.24
N THR A 24 2.48 31.47 -14.95
CA THR A 24 3.51 32.03 -14.06
C THR A 24 4.90 31.50 -14.40
N LEU A 25 5.03 30.24 -14.78
CA LEU A 25 6.30 29.65 -15.23
C LEU A 25 6.76 30.30 -16.52
N PHE A 26 5.87 30.48 -17.51
CA PHE A 26 6.17 31.20 -18.75
C PHE A 26 6.63 32.64 -18.49
N ALA A 27 5.98 33.37 -17.58
CA ALA A 27 6.38 34.73 -17.22
C ALA A 27 7.77 34.77 -16.58
N VAL A 28 8.11 33.77 -15.75
CA VAL A 28 9.44 33.63 -15.14
C VAL A 28 10.50 33.37 -16.20
N ASP A 29 10.26 32.43 -17.11
CA ASP A 29 11.20 32.08 -18.17
C ASP A 29 11.42 33.26 -19.12
N ALA A 30 10.34 33.88 -19.57
CA ALA A 30 10.41 35.06 -20.43
C ALA A 30 11.17 36.21 -19.77
N ALA A 31 10.94 36.49 -18.49
CA ALA A 31 11.65 37.52 -17.75
C ALA A 31 13.14 37.18 -17.56
N SER A 32 13.49 35.92 -17.29
CA SER A 32 14.87 35.50 -17.08
C SER A 32 15.77 35.73 -18.29
N VAL A 33 15.22 35.58 -19.50
CA VAL A 33 15.93 35.77 -20.78
C VAL A 33 16.36 37.24 -21.03
N PHE A 34 15.77 38.21 -20.30
CA PHE A 34 16.18 39.61 -20.42
C PHE A 34 17.43 39.96 -19.62
N ILE A 35 17.83 39.16 -18.61
CA ILE A 35 19.01 39.43 -17.78
C ILE A 35 20.30 39.49 -18.59
N PRO A 36 20.61 38.53 -19.47
CA PRO A 36 21.79 38.59 -20.32
C PRO A 36 21.80 39.84 -21.26
N LYS A 37 20.63 40.25 -21.74
CA LYS A 37 20.51 41.45 -22.57
C LYS A 37 20.88 42.72 -21.82
N LEU A 38 20.38 42.86 -20.58
CA LEU A 38 20.68 44.02 -19.74
C LEU A 38 22.17 44.07 -19.33
N THR A 39 22.77 42.93 -19.02
CA THR A 39 24.22 42.86 -18.76
C THR A 39 25.04 43.20 -20.02
N GLY A 40 24.59 42.80 -21.21
CA GLY A 40 25.18 43.17 -22.48
C GLY A 40 25.17 44.68 -22.71
N ILE A 41 24.05 45.36 -22.47
CA ILE A 41 23.89 46.82 -22.60
C ILE A 41 24.85 47.56 -21.63
N ILE A 42 24.98 47.10 -20.39
CA ILE A 42 25.94 47.68 -19.43
C ILE A 42 27.36 47.53 -19.95
N THR A 43 27.73 46.33 -20.45
CA THR A 43 29.09 46.03 -20.97
C THR A 43 29.40 46.91 -22.16
N ASP A 44 28.50 47.06 -23.13
CA ASP A 44 28.70 47.91 -24.30
C ASP A 44 28.89 49.39 -23.92
N GLY A 45 28.05 49.87 -22.99
CA GLY A 45 28.15 51.26 -22.55
C GLY A 45 29.44 51.56 -21.76
N LEU A 46 29.94 50.61 -20.99
CA LEU A 46 31.23 50.74 -20.28
C LEU A 46 32.40 50.73 -21.28
N THR A 47 32.37 49.83 -22.25
CA THR A 47 33.41 49.71 -23.27
C THR A 47 33.48 50.98 -24.15
N ALA A 48 32.36 51.51 -24.57
CA ALA A 48 32.28 52.73 -25.36
C ALA A 48 32.52 54.02 -24.53
N ARG A 49 32.68 53.90 -23.21
CA ARG A 49 32.77 55.07 -22.27
C ARG A 49 31.59 56.07 -22.44
N SER A 50 30.47 55.62 -22.97
CA SER A 50 29.32 56.44 -23.33
C SER A 50 28.17 56.31 -22.29
N ILE A 51 28.29 55.39 -21.33
CA ILE A 51 27.23 55.08 -20.38
C ILE A 51 27.19 56.16 -19.26
N THR A 52 26.00 56.68 -18.99
CA THR A 52 25.78 57.57 -17.88
C THR A 52 25.47 56.76 -16.62
N TRP A 53 25.77 57.33 -15.43
CA TRP A 53 25.44 56.70 -14.16
C TRP A 53 23.92 56.43 -14.01
N SER A 54 23.09 57.28 -14.61
CA SER A 54 21.65 57.08 -14.70
C SER A 54 21.26 55.83 -15.45
N SER A 55 21.89 55.57 -16.60
CA SER A 55 21.62 54.37 -17.41
C SER A 55 22.07 53.08 -16.74
N ILE A 56 23.22 53.08 -16.04
CA ILE A 56 23.66 51.93 -15.22
C ILE A 56 22.65 51.66 -14.14
N ARG A 57 22.23 52.69 -13.38
CA ARG A 57 21.22 52.56 -12.34
C ARG A 57 19.91 51.96 -12.86
N THR A 58 19.44 52.43 -14.01
CA THR A 58 18.21 51.89 -14.67
C THR A 58 18.35 50.40 -15.00
N CYS A 59 19.47 49.99 -15.60
CA CYS A 59 19.73 48.57 -15.93
C CYS A 59 19.83 47.72 -14.66
N LEU A 60 20.54 48.17 -13.61
CA LEU A 60 20.63 47.46 -12.34
C LEU A 60 19.28 47.34 -11.65
N LEU A 61 18.46 48.43 -11.67
CA LEU A 61 17.11 48.38 -11.15
C LEU A 61 16.22 47.41 -11.94
N GLY A 62 16.41 47.35 -13.28
CA GLY A 62 15.75 46.36 -14.14
C GLY A 62 16.11 44.92 -13.74
N ILE A 63 17.40 44.65 -13.57
CA ILE A 63 17.87 43.31 -13.14
C ILE A 63 17.31 42.95 -11.76
N PHE A 64 17.30 43.93 -10.82
CA PHE A 64 16.74 43.72 -9.47
C PHE A 64 15.23 43.41 -9.51
N LEU A 65 14.46 44.20 -10.29
CA LEU A 65 13.03 43.95 -10.48
C LEU A 65 12.72 42.61 -11.12
N ILE A 66 13.51 42.24 -12.14
CA ILE A 66 13.41 40.89 -12.74
C ILE A 66 13.74 39.83 -11.68
N GLY A 67 14.79 40.00 -10.89
CA GLY A 67 15.14 39.09 -9.80
C GLY A 67 14.00 38.91 -8.78
N LEU A 68 13.33 39.99 -8.41
CA LEU A 68 12.16 39.96 -7.55
C LEU A 68 10.99 39.21 -8.20
N LEU A 69 10.71 39.50 -9.48
CA LEU A 69 9.69 38.81 -10.27
C LEU A 69 9.98 37.30 -10.35
N LEU A 70 11.24 36.93 -10.57
CA LEU A 70 11.66 35.52 -10.57
C LEU A 70 11.46 34.85 -9.22
N ALA A 71 11.75 35.53 -8.11
CA ALA A 71 11.56 34.99 -6.77
C ALA A 71 10.07 34.74 -6.48
N VAL A 72 9.23 35.74 -6.71
CA VAL A 72 7.77 35.63 -6.51
C VAL A 72 7.18 34.62 -7.50
N GLY A 73 7.55 34.67 -8.76
CA GLY A 73 7.04 33.75 -9.79
C GLY A 73 7.43 32.30 -9.51
N ARG A 74 8.68 32.04 -9.06
CA ARG A 74 9.13 30.70 -8.64
C ARG A 74 8.35 30.15 -7.45
N PHE A 75 7.95 31.00 -6.52
CA PHE A 75 7.04 30.59 -5.44
C PHE A 75 5.66 30.25 -6.00
N LEU A 76 5.08 31.10 -6.85
CA LEU A 76 3.72 30.94 -7.35
C LEU A 76 3.55 29.69 -8.20
N TRP A 77 4.42 29.44 -9.19
CA TRP A 77 4.27 28.24 -10.01
C TRP A 77 4.47 26.94 -9.21
N ARG A 78 5.39 26.94 -8.23
CA ARG A 78 5.54 25.81 -7.30
C ARG A 78 4.26 25.59 -6.51
N TYR A 79 3.69 26.65 -5.97
CA TYR A 79 2.43 26.56 -5.21
C TYR A 79 1.28 26.01 -6.07
N PHE A 80 1.16 26.45 -7.31
CA PHE A 80 0.08 26.00 -8.19
C PHE A 80 0.31 24.58 -8.71
N LEU A 81 1.45 24.28 -9.32
CA LEU A 81 1.71 22.98 -9.97
C LEU A 81 1.95 21.86 -8.96
N PHE A 82 2.86 22.06 -8.00
CA PHE A 82 3.10 21.05 -6.97
C PHE A 82 1.89 20.91 -6.04
N GLY A 83 1.20 22.01 -5.74
CA GLY A 83 -0.03 21.99 -4.97
C GLY A 83 -1.13 21.16 -5.66
N ALA A 84 -1.32 21.32 -6.96
CA ALA A 84 -2.27 20.52 -7.75
C ALA A 84 -1.89 19.03 -7.71
N ALA A 85 -0.63 18.69 -7.97
CA ALA A 85 -0.15 17.31 -7.94
C ALA A 85 -0.33 16.65 -6.56
N ARG A 86 -0.10 17.39 -5.46
CA ARG A 86 -0.33 16.91 -4.09
C ARG A 86 -1.81 16.68 -3.77
N ILE A 87 -2.69 17.53 -4.27
CA ILE A 87 -4.14 17.35 -4.08
C ILE A 87 -4.61 16.11 -4.82
N ILE A 88 -4.16 15.89 -6.06
CA ILE A 88 -4.50 14.69 -6.83
C ILE A 88 -3.96 13.42 -6.14
N GLU A 89 -2.73 13.44 -5.63
CA GLU A 89 -2.17 12.34 -4.84
C GLU A 89 -3.05 12.00 -3.64
N ARG A 90 -3.51 13.00 -2.88
CA ARG A 90 -4.42 12.80 -1.74
C ARG A 90 -5.76 12.21 -2.17
N GLU A 91 -6.36 12.71 -3.26
CA GLU A 91 -7.63 12.19 -3.76
C GLU A 91 -7.50 10.73 -4.19
N LEU A 92 -6.49 10.40 -4.99
CA LEU A 92 -6.24 9.02 -5.41
C LEU A 92 -6.02 8.10 -4.20
N ARG A 93 -5.26 8.55 -3.19
CA ARG A 93 -5.04 7.77 -1.97
C ARG A 93 -6.35 7.49 -1.24
N ASN A 94 -7.22 8.49 -1.09
CA ASN A 94 -8.52 8.32 -0.44
C ASN A 94 -9.44 7.40 -1.26
N GLU A 95 -9.50 7.57 -2.58
CA GLU A 95 -10.31 6.73 -3.45
C GLU A 95 -9.82 5.27 -3.45
N MET A 96 -8.49 5.04 -3.52
CA MET A 96 -7.92 3.69 -3.41
C MET A 96 -8.24 3.04 -2.07
N PHE A 97 -8.10 3.77 -0.96
CA PHE A 97 -8.40 3.24 0.36
C PHE A 97 -9.88 2.88 0.49
N SER A 98 -10.77 3.80 0.13
CA SER A 98 -12.21 3.57 0.16
C SER A 98 -12.63 2.40 -0.74
N HIS A 99 -12.00 2.25 -1.90
CA HIS A 99 -12.29 1.16 -2.82
C HIS A 99 -11.81 -0.20 -2.27
N LEU A 100 -10.59 -0.24 -1.72
CA LEU A 100 -10.06 -1.46 -1.10
C LEU A 100 -10.93 -1.94 0.07
N GLU A 101 -11.46 -1.04 0.90
CA GLU A 101 -12.40 -1.42 1.98
C GLU A 101 -13.68 -2.12 1.46
N THR A 102 -14.00 -2.00 0.17
CA THR A 102 -15.13 -2.70 -0.46
C THR A 102 -14.77 -4.05 -1.07
N MET A 103 -13.48 -4.39 -1.15
CA MET A 103 -13.03 -5.65 -1.75
C MET A 103 -13.30 -6.84 -0.84
N ASP A 104 -13.52 -8.00 -1.45
CA ASP A 104 -13.70 -9.27 -0.75
C ASP A 104 -12.38 -9.87 -0.25
N VAL A 105 -12.49 -10.89 0.61
CA VAL A 105 -11.33 -11.58 1.18
C VAL A 105 -10.49 -12.26 0.11
N GLU A 106 -11.10 -12.68 -0.99
CA GLU A 106 -10.42 -13.34 -2.10
C GLU A 106 -9.42 -12.41 -2.80
N TYR A 107 -9.77 -11.13 -2.95
CA TYR A 107 -8.86 -10.10 -3.45
C TYR A 107 -7.60 -10.00 -2.56
N TYR A 108 -7.77 -10.00 -1.23
CA TYR A 108 -6.66 -9.92 -0.29
C TYR A 108 -5.83 -11.20 -0.22
N ASN A 109 -6.44 -12.36 -0.46
CA ASN A 109 -5.70 -13.64 -0.55
C ASN A 109 -4.82 -13.70 -1.80
N SER A 110 -5.23 -13.05 -2.89
CA SER A 110 -4.48 -13.00 -4.15
C SER A 110 -3.45 -11.87 -4.20
N HIS A 111 -3.58 -10.83 -3.37
CA HIS A 111 -2.71 -9.65 -3.34
C HIS A 111 -2.01 -9.49 -1.99
N LYS A 112 -0.68 -9.56 -1.98
CA LYS A 112 0.10 -9.40 -0.76
C LYS A 112 -0.04 -7.98 -0.19
N THR A 113 -0.22 -7.85 1.11
CA THR A 113 -0.33 -6.54 1.80
C THR A 113 0.86 -5.63 1.50
N GLY A 114 2.08 -6.16 1.42
CA GLY A 114 3.28 -5.39 1.07
C GLY A 114 3.23 -4.77 -0.33
N ASP A 115 2.66 -5.47 -1.31
CA ASP A 115 2.46 -4.95 -2.67
C ASP A 115 1.43 -3.81 -2.66
N LEU A 116 0.31 -3.99 -1.96
CA LEU A 116 -0.68 -2.93 -1.78
C LEU A 116 -0.08 -1.68 -1.13
N MET A 117 0.74 -1.84 -0.07
CA MET A 117 1.44 -0.73 0.58
C MET A 117 2.41 0.00 -0.35
N THR A 118 3.09 -0.71 -1.24
CA THR A 118 3.96 -0.11 -2.27
C THR A 118 3.15 0.79 -3.21
N ARG A 119 1.92 0.40 -3.55
CA ARG A 119 1.02 1.21 -4.39
C ARG A 119 0.58 2.50 -3.69
N PHE A 120 0.35 2.46 -2.36
CA PHE A 120 0.01 3.64 -1.56
C PHE A 120 1.17 4.61 -1.33
N THR A 121 2.41 4.15 -1.45
CA THR A 121 3.62 4.93 -1.18
C THR A 121 4.38 5.27 -2.46
N SER A 122 5.09 4.32 -3.03
CA SER A 122 5.99 4.52 -4.19
C SER A 122 5.23 4.89 -5.45
N ASP A 123 4.12 4.18 -5.76
CA ASP A 123 3.37 4.42 -6.98
C ASP A 123 2.66 5.77 -6.98
N LEU A 124 1.98 6.12 -5.89
CA LEU A 124 1.37 7.45 -5.78
C LEU A 124 2.41 8.57 -5.81
N ASN A 125 3.61 8.35 -5.24
CA ASN A 125 4.70 9.31 -5.37
C ASN A 125 5.17 9.46 -6.83
N ALA A 126 5.31 8.36 -7.58
CA ALA A 126 5.67 8.40 -9.00
C ALA A 126 4.60 9.12 -9.85
N VAL A 127 3.31 8.89 -9.57
CA VAL A 127 2.19 9.62 -10.19
C VAL A 127 2.31 11.13 -9.90
N ARG A 128 2.57 11.50 -8.65
CA ARG A 128 2.79 12.91 -8.26
C ARG A 128 3.98 13.54 -8.97
N MET A 129 5.10 12.81 -9.11
CA MET A 129 6.28 13.29 -9.83
C MET A 129 5.97 13.52 -11.30
N ALA A 130 5.20 12.66 -11.94
CA ALA A 130 4.76 12.82 -13.32
C ALA A 130 3.82 14.01 -13.51
N LEU A 131 2.94 14.30 -12.54
CA LEU A 131 1.93 15.36 -12.64
C LEU A 131 2.44 16.75 -12.23
N GLY A 132 3.50 16.84 -11.46
CA GLY A 132 4.10 18.09 -11.00
C GLY A 132 5.46 18.34 -11.65
N PRO A 133 6.55 17.76 -11.10
CA PRO A 133 7.92 17.96 -11.59
C PRO A 133 8.11 17.69 -13.08
N ALA A 134 7.59 16.57 -13.61
CA ALA A 134 7.74 16.24 -15.03
C ALA A 134 7.11 17.29 -15.95
N VAL A 135 5.93 17.83 -15.57
CA VAL A 135 5.28 18.89 -16.35
C VAL A 135 6.16 20.14 -16.45
N ILE A 136 6.83 20.51 -15.35
CA ILE A 136 7.75 21.65 -15.31
C ILE A 136 8.97 21.37 -16.18
N CYS A 137 9.59 20.20 -16.02
CA CYS A 137 10.76 19.82 -16.82
C CYS A 137 10.47 19.80 -18.32
N ILE A 138 9.28 19.31 -18.74
CA ILE A 138 8.83 19.34 -20.14
C ILE A 138 8.66 20.78 -20.60
N PHE A 139 8.01 21.62 -19.79
CA PHE A 139 7.77 23.01 -20.15
C PHE A 139 9.07 23.78 -20.28
N ASP A 140 9.98 23.70 -19.29
CA ASP A 140 11.29 24.36 -19.32
C ASP A 140 12.12 23.87 -20.51
N SER A 141 12.15 22.55 -20.78
CA SER A 141 12.90 22.00 -21.91
C SER A 141 12.46 22.56 -23.25
N ILE A 142 11.17 22.81 -23.43
CA ILE A 142 10.63 23.32 -24.70
C ILE A 142 10.65 24.84 -24.72
N VAL A 143 9.98 25.49 -23.78
CA VAL A 143 9.71 26.92 -23.78
C VAL A 143 10.97 27.73 -23.56
N MET A 144 11.75 27.37 -22.50
CA MET A 144 13.00 28.06 -22.19
C MET A 144 14.00 27.93 -23.31
N THR A 145 14.13 26.74 -23.94
CA THR A 145 15.01 26.54 -25.11
C THR A 145 14.59 27.41 -26.28
N ILE A 146 13.29 27.46 -26.62
CA ILE A 146 12.79 28.30 -27.70
C ILE A 146 13.07 29.79 -27.42
N LEU A 147 12.76 30.25 -26.19
CA LEU A 147 12.94 31.66 -25.83
C LEU A 147 14.42 32.07 -25.89
N VAL A 148 15.32 31.24 -25.35
CA VAL A 148 16.76 31.53 -25.36
C VAL A 148 17.32 31.49 -26.78
N VAL A 149 17.00 30.47 -27.59
CA VAL A 149 17.48 30.36 -28.99
C VAL A 149 16.96 31.53 -29.83
N CYS A 150 15.69 31.92 -29.67
CA CYS A 150 15.15 33.10 -30.37
C CYS A 150 15.91 34.36 -30.00
N GLN A 151 16.23 34.57 -28.71
CA GLN A 151 17.00 35.74 -28.27
C GLN A 151 18.45 35.70 -28.78
N MET A 152 19.09 34.55 -28.79
CA MET A 152 20.45 34.37 -29.36
C MET A 152 20.46 34.73 -30.85
N MET A 153 19.47 34.26 -31.63
CA MET A 153 19.38 34.56 -33.04
C MET A 153 19.05 36.04 -33.35
N TYR A 154 18.08 36.61 -32.60
CA TYR A 154 17.60 37.97 -32.83
C TYR A 154 18.58 39.04 -32.30
N TYR A 155 19.09 38.85 -31.07
CA TYR A 155 19.87 39.86 -30.36
C TYR A 155 21.38 39.80 -30.70
N VAL A 156 21.90 38.59 -30.99
CA VAL A 156 23.35 38.42 -31.21
C VAL A 156 23.67 38.13 -32.67
N ASN A 157 23.59 36.88 -33.11
CA ASN A 157 23.92 36.49 -34.49
C ASN A 157 23.44 35.06 -34.77
N VAL A 158 22.77 34.85 -35.92
CA VAL A 158 22.21 33.55 -36.32
C VAL A 158 23.31 32.49 -36.52
N LYS A 159 24.40 32.84 -37.22
CA LYS A 159 25.49 31.90 -37.54
C LYS A 159 26.20 31.40 -36.27
N LEU A 160 26.44 32.33 -35.35
CA LEU A 160 27.06 32.01 -34.06
C LEU A 160 26.15 31.09 -33.22
N THR A 161 24.83 31.36 -33.22
CA THR A 161 23.85 30.53 -32.53
C THR A 161 23.81 29.10 -33.06
N LEU A 162 23.75 28.94 -34.39
CA LEU A 162 23.76 27.62 -35.03
C LEU A 162 25.03 26.84 -34.69
N LEU A 163 26.19 27.49 -34.71
CA LEU A 163 27.46 26.88 -34.35
C LEU A 163 27.48 26.39 -32.89
N ALA A 164 26.98 27.20 -31.96
CA ALA A 164 26.92 26.86 -30.53
C ALA A 164 25.89 25.76 -30.22
N LEU A 165 24.85 25.58 -31.03
CA LEU A 165 23.85 24.52 -30.83
C LEU A 165 24.34 23.14 -31.28
N ILE A 166 25.33 23.03 -32.18
CA ILE A 166 25.83 21.74 -32.68
C ILE A 166 26.28 20.82 -31.52
N PRO A 167 27.17 21.24 -30.61
CA PRO A 167 27.58 20.40 -29.48
C PRO A 167 26.40 20.02 -28.57
N MET A 168 25.43 20.92 -28.40
CA MET A 168 24.26 20.67 -27.55
C MET A 168 23.33 19.60 -28.12
N VAL A 169 23.14 19.55 -29.44
CA VAL A 169 22.41 18.47 -30.13
C VAL A 169 23.15 17.13 -29.94
N ILE A 170 24.47 17.13 -30.02
CA ILE A 170 25.31 15.94 -29.79
C ILE A 170 25.12 15.42 -28.35
N ILE A 171 25.05 16.32 -27.35
CA ILE A 171 24.75 15.95 -25.96
C ILE A 171 23.39 15.27 -25.87
N CYS A 172 22.36 15.84 -26.44
CA CYS A 172 21.01 15.31 -26.41
C CYS A 172 20.92 13.90 -27.01
N LEU A 173 21.49 13.71 -28.20
CA LEU A 173 21.53 12.39 -28.84
C LEU A 173 22.38 11.37 -28.08
N GLY A 174 23.52 11.79 -27.54
CA GLY A 174 24.40 10.97 -26.71
C GLY A 174 23.66 10.51 -25.44
N TYR A 175 22.99 11.42 -24.76
CA TYR A 175 22.26 11.09 -23.54
C TYR A 175 21.09 10.13 -23.79
N MET A 176 20.38 10.28 -24.92
CA MET A 176 19.33 9.33 -25.31
C MET A 176 19.86 7.92 -25.58
N HIS A 177 21.08 7.81 -26.14
CA HIS A 177 21.70 6.52 -26.41
C HIS A 177 22.21 5.86 -25.13
N TYR A 178 22.93 6.59 -24.29
CA TYR A 178 23.46 6.08 -23.02
C TYR A 178 22.39 5.90 -21.96
N GLY A 179 21.27 6.61 -22.03
CA GLY A 179 20.16 6.49 -21.09
C GLY A 179 19.61 5.06 -20.99
N LYS A 180 19.54 4.34 -22.11
CA LYS A 180 19.12 2.92 -22.11
C LYS A 180 20.10 2.01 -21.37
N VAL A 181 21.40 2.20 -21.62
CA VAL A 181 22.45 1.42 -20.95
C VAL A 181 22.46 1.68 -19.44
N LEU A 182 22.24 2.93 -19.03
CA LEU A 182 22.11 3.30 -17.62
C LEU A 182 20.88 2.66 -16.99
N ASP A 183 19.73 2.66 -17.68
CA ASP A 183 18.48 2.08 -17.18
C ASP A 183 18.63 0.57 -16.92
N ASP A 184 19.28 -0.17 -17.82
CA ASP A 184 19.58 -1.59 -17.64
C ASP A 184 20.49 -1.83 -16.41
N LEU A 185 21.55 -1.02 -16.26
CA LEU A 185 22.45 -1.12 -15.11
C LEU A 185 21.77 -0.74 -13.79
N TYR A 186 20.90 0.26 -13.80
CA TYR A 186 20.11 0.63 -12.63
C TYR A 186 19.14 -0.48 -12.24
N THR A 187 18.55 -1.17 -13.21
CA THR A 187 17.66 -2.32 -12.99
C THR A 187 18.44 -3.47 -12.36
N GLU A 188 19.61 -3.85 -12.92
CA GLU A 188 20.47 -4.90 -12.33
C GLU A 188 20.88 -4.58 -10.88
N ARG A 189 21.22 -3.32 -10.61
CA ARG A 189 21.56 -2.88 -9.24
C ARG A 189 20.34 -2.97 -8.33
N GLN A 190 19.16 -2.55 -8.80
CA GLN A 190 17.92 -2.57 -8.02
C GLN A 190 17.55 -3.99 -7.62
N ASP A 191 17.68 -4.95 -8.53
CA ASP A 191 17.45 -6.37 -8.25
C ASP A 191 18.40 -6.89 -7.17
N SER A 192 19.68 -6.50 -7.25
CA SER A 192 20.67 -6.88 -6.23
C SER A 192 20.39 -6.27 -4.85
N VAL A 193 19.96 -5.00 -4.81
CA VAL A 193 19.52 -4.32 -3.58
C VAL A 193 18.30 -5.00 -2.98
N SER A 194 17.33 -5.37 -3.81
CA SER A 194 16.14 -6.11 -3.37
C SER A 194 16.51 -7.46 -2.76
N ASN A 195 17.35 -8.24 -3.44
CA ASN A 195 17.83 -9.55 -2.94
C ASN A 195 18.64 -9.43 -1.63
N LEU A 196 19.35 -8.31 -1.44
CA LEU A 196 20.05 -8.03 -0.18
C LEU A 196 19.06 -7.67 0.93
N ALA A 197 18.06 -6.84 0.63
CA ALA A 197 17.02 -6.45 1.58
C ALA A 197 16.19 -7.65 2.04
N ASP A 198 15.78 -8.53 1.11
CA ASP A 198 15.06 -9.76 1.42
C ASP A 198 15.87 -10.67 2.36
N PHE A 199 17.17 -10.84 2.07
CA PHE A 199 18.07 -11.61 2.94
C PHE A 199 18.17 -11.02 4.35
N VAL A 200 18.29 -9.70 4.46
CA VAL A 200 18.35 -9.01 5.77
C VAL A 200 17.05 -9.17 6.53
N GLN A 201 15.91 -9.04 5.86
CA GLN A 201 14.59 -9.23 6.45
C GLN A 201 14.42 -10.66 6.97
N GLU A 202 14.81 -11.66 6.17
CA GLU A 202 14.77 -13.08 6.56
C GLU A 202 15.67 -13.35 7.77
N SER A 203 16.92 -12.84 7.75
CA SER A 203 17.88 -13.01 8.85
C SER A 203 17.38 -12.38 10.16
N PHE A 204 16.76 -11.19 10.09
CA PHE A 204 16.21 -10.55 11.29
C PHE A 204 14.94 -11.26 11.79
N SER A 205 14.07 -11.70 10.90
CA SER A 205 12.90 -12.50 11.27
C SER A 205 13.29 -13.83 11.91
N GLY A 206 14.34 -14.48 11.38
CA GLY A 206 14.89 -15.72 11.86
C GLY A 206 15.97 -15.60 12.95
N ILE A 207 16.18 -14.41 13.55
CA ILE A 207 17.32 -14.15 14.45
C ILE A 207 17.44 -15.13 15.63
N ARG A 208 16.29 -15.59 16.16
CA ARG A 208 16.26 -16.58 17.24
C ARG A 208 16.84 -17.92 16.81
N VAL A 209 16.53 -18.34 15.58
CA VAL A 209 17.05 -19.59 14.98
C VAL A 209 18.55 -19.44 14.72
N ILE A 210 18.99 -18.35 14.11
CA ILE A 210 20.42 -18.07 13.84
C ILE A 210 21.23 -18.10 15.13
N LYS A 211 20.71 -17.50 16.21
CA LYS A 211 21.36 -17.52 17.53
C LYS A 211 21.37 -18.90 18.17
N ALA A 212 20.22 -19.62 18.13
CA ALA A 212 20.09 -20.95 18.72
C ALA A 212 21.03 -21.98 18.06
N PHE A 213 21.20 -21.90 16.73
CA PHE A 213 22.04 -22.81 15.97
C PHE A 213 23.49 -22.29 15.77
N VAL A 214 23.86 -21.18 16.44
CA VAL A 214 25.22 -20.58 16.40
C VAL A 214 25.71 -20.28 14.97
N ARG A 215 24.79 -19.91 14.05
CA ARG A 215 25.07 -19.70 12.63
C ARG A 215 25.52 -18.27 12.28
N LYS A 216 25.80 -17.40 13.27
CA LYS A 216 26.13 -15.99 13.09
C LYS A 216 27.23 -15.75 12.05
N GLN A 217 28.31 -16.53 12.08
CA GLN A 217 29.44 -16.34 11.14
C GLN A 217 29.05 -16.68 9.69
N ALA A 218 28.27 -17.74 9.49
CA ALA A 218 27.78 -18.10 8.17
C ALA A 218 26.86 -17.02 7.57
N GLU A 219 25.97 -16.44 8.39
CA GLU A 219 25.10 -15.35 7.98
C GLU A 219 25.88 -14.08 7.60
N ILE A 220 26.90 -13.71 8.39
CA ILE A 220 27.78 -12.58 8.07
C ILE A 220 28.51 -12.79 6.74
N LEU A 221 29.00 -13.99 6.47
CA LEU A 221 29.66 -14.31 5.20
C LEU A 221 28.67 -14.24 4.03
N SER A 222 27.47 -14.78 4.19
CA SER A 222 26.41 -14.72 3.17
C SER A 222 25.98 -13.28 2.87
N PHE A 223 25.82 -12.46 3.91
CA PHE A 223 25.54 -11.04 3.78
C PHE A 223 26.67 -10.33 3.03
N SER A 224 27.93 -10.56 3.44
CA SER A 224 29.11 -9.93 2.81
C SER A 224 29.18 -10.24 1.32
N LYS A 225 28.88 -11.48 0.91
CA LYS A 225 28.87 -11.88 -0.51
C LYS A 225 27.78 -11.14 -1.30
N LYS A 226 26.56 -11.05 -0.76
CA LYS A 226 25.45 -10.32 -1.42
C LYS A 226 25.72 -8.82 -1.48
N ASN A 227 26.29 -8.26 -0.40
CA ASN A 227 26.66 -6.84 -0.33
C ASN A 227 27.78 -6.51 -1.33
N GLN A 228 28.74 -7.43 -1.53
CA GLN A 228 29.79 -7.29 -2.54
C GLN A 228 29.21 -7.26 -3.96
N ASP A 229 28.23 -8.15 -4.29
CA ASP A 229 27.53 -8.13 -5.58
C ASP A 229 26.82 -6.79 -5.82
N THR A 230 26.15 -6.26 -4.80
CA THR A 230 25.49 -4.94 -4.86
C THR A 230 26.51 -3.81 -5.07
N MET A 231 27.66 -3.89 -4.39
CA MET A 231 28.76 -2.94 -4.57
C MET A 231 29.32 -3.00 -5.99
N ASP A 232 29.58 -4.20 -6.52
CA ASP A 232 30.15 -4.38 -7.86
C ASP A 232 29.23 -3.82 -8.94
N LYS A 233 27.92 -4.04 -8.83
CA LYS A 233 26.91 -3.46 -9.74
C LYS A 233 26.84 -1.94 -9.61
N SER A 234 26.87 -1.41 -8.38
CA SER A 234 26.93 0.04 -8.14
C SER A 234 28.20 0.66 -8.71
N MET A 235 29.34 -0.03 -8.63
CA MET A 235 30.60 0.42 -9.20
C MET A 235 30.58 0.46 -10.74
N ARG A 236 29.82 -0.44 -11.42
CA ARG A 236 29.65 -0.36 -12.88
C ARG A 236 28.94 0.93 -13.28
N ILE A 237 27.87 1.30 -12.56
CA ILE A 237 27.16 2.56 -12.78
C ILE A 237 28.09 3.74 -12.53
N ALA A 238 28.77 3.76 -11.36
CA ALA A 238 29.70 4.84 -10.99
C ALA A 238 30.83 5.03 -12.02
N LYS A 239 31.38 3.94 -12.55
CA LYS A 239 32.40 4.01 -13.63
C LYS A 239 31.86 4.63 -14.92
N LEU A 240 30.64 4.27 -15.31
CA LEU A 240 30.01 4.84 -16.49
C LEU A 240 29.72 6.33 -16.28
N GLU A 241 29.16 6.71 -15.14
CA GLU A 241 28.90 8.11 -14.78
C GLU A 241 30.18 8.94 -14.69
N ALA A 242 31.25 8.37 -14.12
CA ALA A 242 32.56 9.01 -14.02
C ALA A 242 33.18 9.32 -15.38
N ILE A 243 32.77 8.64 -16.45
CA ILE A 243 33.19 8.95 -17.83
C ILE A 243 32.19 9.91 -18.49
N LEU A 244 30.90 9.66 -18.32
CA LEU A 244 29.85 10.43 -19.00
C LEU A 244 29.78 11.89 -18.54
N ILE A 245 29.84 12.14 -17.23
CA ILE A 245 29.72 13.49 -16.69
C ILE A 245 30.86 14.39 -17.18
N PRO A 246 32.15 14.02 -17.05
CA PRO A 246 33.23 14.83 -17.62
C PRO A 246 33.15 14.96 -19.15
N LEU A 247 32.68 13.94 -19.87
CA LEU A 247 32.47 14.02 -21.31
C LEU A 247 31.43 15.09 -21.69
N LEU A 248 30.34 15.16 -20.94
CA LEU A 248 29.33 16.22 -21.10
C LEU A 248 29.95 17.60 -20.83
N ASP A 249 30.74 17.75 -19.77
CA ASP A 249 31.43 19.00 -19.44
C ASP A 249 32.39 19.42 -20.56
N VAL A 250 33.12 18.48 -21.16
CA VAL A 250 34.00 18.74 -22.32
C VAL A 250 33.19 19.20 -23.53
N ILE A 251 32.04 18.57 -23.83
CA ILE A 251 31.20 18.98 -24.99
C ILE A 251 30.58 20.35 -24.73
N ILE A 252 30.14 20.66 -23.52
CA ILE A 252 29.70 22.01 -23.13
C ILE A 252 30.87 23.00 -23.27
N GLY A 253 32.06 22.62 -22.84
CA GLY A 253 33.28 23.38 -23.03
C GLY A 253 33.58 23.68 -24.50
N PHE A 254 33.37 22.73 -25.40
CA PHE A 254 33.48 22.98 -26.86
C PHE A 254 32.48 24.02 -27.38
N SER A 255 31.25 24.02 -26.88
CA SER A 255 30.26 25.05 -27.20
C SER A 255 30.74 26.44 -26.73
N SER A 256 31.26 26.51 -25.51
CA SER A 256 31.84 27.74 -24.94
C SER A 256 33.09 28.17 -25.71
N LEU A 257 33.98 27.23 -26.09
CA LEU A 257 35.16 27.52 -26.88
C LEU A 257 34.82 28.02 -28.29
N ALA A 258 33.86 27.37 -28.97
CA ALA A 258 33.37 27.82 -30.28
C ALA A 258 32.76 29.22 -30.19
N SER A 259 32.01 29.50 -29.12
CA SER A 259 31.50 30.83 -28.81
C SER A 259 32.61 31.85 -28.60
N LEU A 260 33.64 31.51 -27.82
CA LEU A 260 34.79 32.39 -27.57
C LEU A 260 35.61 32.66 -28.84
N LEU A 261 35.91 31.65 -29.63
CA LEU A 261 36.73 31.80 -30.85
C LEU A 261 35.96 32.56 -31.94
N TYR A 262 34.81 32.04 -32.32
CA TYR A 262 34.04 32.64 -33.41
C TYR A 262 33.30 33.92 -33.01
N GLY A 263 32.70 33.93 -31.80
CA GLY A 263 32.07 35.14 -31.25
C GLY A 263 33.09 36.23 -30.95
N GLY A 264 34.28 35.89 -30.43
CA GLY A 264 35.40 36.81 -30.24
C GLY A 264 35.90 37.39 -31.56
N TYR A 265 36.07 36.56 -32.58
CA TYR A 265 36.40 37.01 -33.94
C TYR A 265 35.37 38.00 -34.48
N LEU A 266 34.09 37.70 -34.37
CA LEU A 266 33.00 38.61 -34.79
C LEU A 266 33.02 39.94 -34.02
N ALA A 267 33.39 39.90 -32.74
CA ALA A 267 33.54 41.11 -31.93
C ALA A 267 34.76 41.94 -32.35
N LEU A 268 35.90 41.30 -32.71
CA LEU A 268 37.08 41.99 -33.17
C LEU A 268 36.90 42.67 -34.52
N ILE A 269 36.14 42.05 -35.45
CA ILE A 269 35.80 42.66 -36.74
C ILE A 269 34.61 43.61 -36.70
N GLY A 270 34.03 43.84 -35.48
CA GLY A 270 32.95 44.80 -35.26
C GLY A 270 31.58 44.36 -35.73
N GLN A 271 31.37 43.08 -36.07
CA GLN A 271 30.05 42.54 -36.48
C GLN A 271 29.11 42.35 -35.29
N ILE A 272 29.65 42.12 -34.08
CA ILE A 272 28.89 42.11 -32.83
C ILE A 272 29.61 43.00 -31.81
N THR A 273 28.88 43.55 -30.85
CA THR A 273 29.47 44.29 -29.73
C THR A 273 29.98 43.36 -28.65
N LEU A 274 30.91 43.85 -27.80
CA LEU A 274 31.42 43.09 -26.67
C LEU A 274 30.30 42.70 -25.68
N GLY A 275 29.33 43.58 -25.48
CA GLY A 275 28.16 43.28 -24.63
C GLY A 275 27.26 42.19 -25.21
N ARG A 276 27.05 42.16 -26.54
CA ARG A 276 26.33 41.06 -27.18
C ARG A 276 27.08 39.73 -27.05
N PHE A 277 28.39 39.76 -27.12
CA PHE A 277 29.23 38.58 -26.91
C PHE A 277 29.11 38.05 -25.48
N VAL A 278 29.14 38.93 -24.45
CA VAL A 278 28.95 38.55 -23.04
C VAL A 278 27.55 37.99 -22.82
N ALA A 279 26.52 38.62 -23.40
CA ALA A 279 25.15 38.13 -23.30
C ALA A 279 25.00 36.73 -23.96
N PHE A 280 25.68 36.50 -25.09
CA PHE A 280 25.66 35.22 -25.77
C PHE A 280 26.19 34.09 -24.91
N ASN A 281 27.30 34.26 -24.20
CA ASN A 281 27.84 33.27 -23.31
C ASN A 281 26.89 32.96 -22.14
N GLN A 282 26.18 33.95 -21.61
CA GLN A 282 25.15 33.72 -20.59
C GLN A 282 23.97 32.92 -21.14
N TYR A 283 23.53 33.18 -22.40
CA TYR A 283 22.48 32.40 -23.05
C TYR A 283 22.90 30.95 -23.29
N VAL A 284 24.14 30.67 -23.67
CA VAL A 284 24.67 29.30 -23.82
C VAL A 284 24.57 28.55 -22.49
N ASN A 285 24.94 29.17 -21.37
CA ASN A 285 24.84 28.58 -20.05
C ASN A 285 23.36 28.35 -19.63
N MET A 286 22.42 29.19 -20.04
CA MET A 286 21.01 29.00 -19.75
C MET A 286 20.38 27.80 -20.47
N LEU A 287 20.98 27.31 -21.59
CA LEU A 287 20.49 26.14 -22.31
C LEU A 287 20.87 24.80 -21.67
N ILE A 288 21.84 24.77 -20.75
CA ILE A 288 22.32 23.52 -20.13
C ILE A 288 21.19 22.83 -19.36
N TRP A 289 20.51 23.58 -18.48
CA TRP A 289 19.43 23.02 -17.63
C TRP A 289 18.26 22.44 -18.44
N PRO A 290 17.67 23.13 -19.42
CA PRO A 290 16.58 22.57 -20.22
C PRO A 290 16.92 21.25 -20.92
N MET A 291 18.18 21.07 -21.31
CA MET A 291 18.61 19.83 -21.96
C MET A 291 18.66 18.65 -20.98
N LEU A 292 19.15 18.88 -19.78
CA LEU A 292 19.14 17.86 -18.72
C LEU A 292 17.71 17.54 -18.25
N ALA A 293 16.86 18.58 -18.11
CA ALA A 293 15.48 18.44 -17.70
C ALA A 293 14.63 17.58 -18.66
N CYS A 294 14.94 17.61 -19.96
CA CYS A 294 14.26 16.77 -20.95
C CYS A 294 14.37 15.27 -20.61
N SER A 295 15.55 14.82 -20.22
CA SER A 295 15.79 13.43 -19.85
C SER A 295 15.10 13.05 -18.54
N GLU A 296 15.24 13.90 -17.52
CA GLU A 296 14.53 13.70 -16.24
C GLU A 296 13.01 13.59 -16.44
N ALA A 297 12.45 14.46 -17.28
CA ALA A 297 11.04 14.44 -17.61
C ALA A 297 10.60 13.11 -18.23
N ALA A 298 11.39 12.58 -19.16
CA ALA A 298 11.10 11.30 -19.81
C ALA A 298 11.06 10.14 -18.81
N VAL A 299 12.02 10.08 -17.88
CA VAL A 299 12.08 9.07 -16.81
C VAL A 299 10.87 9.20 -15.88
N MET A 300 10.61 10.41 -15.36
CA MET A 300 9.48 10.66 -14.46
C MET A 300 8.13 10.32 -15.13
N PHE A 301 7.97 10.63 -16.40
CA PHE A 301 6.74 10.36 -17.14
C PHE A 301 6.56 8.87 -17.40
N SER A 302 7.63 8.15 -17.73
CA SER A 302 7.62 6.70 -17.92
C SER A 302 7.23 5.97 -16.63
N GLN A 303 7.91 6.28 -15.52
CA GLN A 303 7.62 5.72 -14.20
C GLN A 303 6.19 6.06 -13.75
N GLY A 304 5.79 7.32 -13.90
CA GLY A 304 4.43 7.77 -13.58
C GLY A 304 3.36 7.04 -14.37
N THR A 305 3.57 6.82 -15.67
CA THR A 305 2.60 6.09 -16.53
C THR A 305 2.44 4.63 -16.09
N ALA A 306 3.54 3.96 -15.74
CA ALA A 306 3.50 2.60 -15.20
C ALA A 306 2.76 2.55 -13.87
N SER A 307 3.02 3.50 -12.97
CA SER A 307 2.37 3.59 -11.66
C SER A 307 0.88 3.96 -11.76
N ILE A 308 0.50 4.85 -12.69
CA ILE A 308 -0.91 5.16 -12.99
C ILE A 308 -1.66 3.89 -13.38
N ARG A 309 -1.06 3.02 -14.18
CA ARG A 309 -1.67 1.75 -14.58
C ARG A 309 -1.94 0.85 -13.39
N ARG A 310 -0.97 0.70 -12.47
CA ARG A 310 -1.14 -0.11 -11.26
C ARG A 310 -2.18 0.46 -10.29
N VAL A 311 -2.25 1.78 -10.16
CA VAL A 311 -3.30 2.47 -9.38
C VAL A 311 -4.68 2.24 -9.99
N GLN A 312 -4.76 2.32 -11.32
CA GLN A 312 -5.99 2.08 -12.07
C GLN A 312 -6.48 0.64 -11.93
N GLU A 313 -5.57 -0.35 -11.94
CA GLU A 313 -5.89 -1.77 -11.70
C GLU A 313 -6.59 -1.98 -10.36
N ILE A 314 -6.16 -1.27 -9.29
CA ILE A 314 -6.86 -1.32 -8.00
C ILE A 314 -8.26 -0.72 -8.14
N LEU A 315 -8.40 0.47 -8.71
CA LEU A 315 -9.68 1.18 -8.77
C LEU A 315 -10.69 0.55 -9.74
N GLU A 316 -10.23 -0.25 -10.70
CA GLU A 316 -11.08 -1.01 -11.62
C GLU A 316 -11.38 -2.44 -11.13
N ALA A 317 -10.70 -2.91 -10.06
CA ALA A 317 -10.97 -4.21 -9.46
C ALA A 317 -12.44 -4.28 -8.98
N GLN A 318 -13.07 -5.42 -9.20
CA GLN A 318 -14.46 -5.62 -8.79
C GLN A 318 -14.53 -6.68 -7.71
N THR A 319 -15.31 -6.41 -6.68
CA THR A 319 -15.64 -7.41 -5.66
C THR A 319 -16.72 -8.35 -6.18
N ASN A 320 -16.55 -9.64 -5.89
CA ASN A 320 -17.56 -10.67 -6.15
C ASN A 320 -18.67 -10.64 -5.08
N VAL A 321 -18.35 -10.16 -3.86
CA VAL A 321 -19.28 -10.13 -2.73
C VAL A 321 -19.89 -8.73 -2.60
N LYS A 322 -21.10 -8.56 -3.11
CA LYS A 322 -21.85 -7.29 -3.06
C LYS A 322 -23.34 -7.55 -2.88
N ASP A 323 -24.05 -6.56 -2.39
CA ASP A 323 -25.52 -6.60 -2.36
C ASP A 323 -26.08 -6.52 -3.78
N THR A 324 -27.03 -7.39 -4.09
CA THR A 324 -27.76 -7.43 -5.37
C THR A 324 -28.97 -6.52 -5.32
N ALA A 325 -29.57 -6.23 -6.48
CA ALA A 325 -30.79 -5.40 -6.54
C ALA A 325 -32.02 -6.06 -5.90
N SER A 326 -31.96 -7.36 -5.60
CA SER A 326 -33.05 -8.18 -5.01
C SER A 326 -32.95 -8.36 -3.49
N VAL A 327 -32.28 -7.43 -2.80
CA VAL A 327 -32.08 -7.51 -1.35
C VAL A 327 -33.38 -7.25 -0.59
N THR A 328 -33.71 -8.17 0.32
CA THR A 328 -34.88 -8.06 1.19
C THR A 328 -34.54 -7.26 2.45
N THR A 329 -35.31 -6.24 2.78
CA THR A 329 -35.12 -5.50 4.05
C THR A 329 -35.57 -6.36 5.21
N LEU A 330 -34.62 -6.86 6.00
CA LEU A 330 -34.86 -7.59 7.25
C LEU A 330 -34.35 -6.74 8.40
N ASP A 331 -35.22 -6.46 9.37
CA ASP A 331 -34.86 -5.62 10.53
C ASP A 331 -34.15 -6.44 11.62
N THR A 332 -34.51 -7.71 11.82
CA THR A 332 -33.95 -8.60 12.84
C THR A 332 -33.84 -10.01 12.31
N LEU A 333 -32.77 -10.71 12.73
CA LEU A 333 -32.56 -12.13 12.49
C LEU A 333 -32.72 -12.89 13.82
N HIS A 334 -33.33 -14.07 13.78
CA HIS A 334 -33.50 -14.95 14.95
C HIS A 334 -32.39 -15.98 15.09
N GLY A 335 -31.77 -16.34 13.96
CA GLY A 335 -30.60 -17.23 13.94
C GLY A 335 -30.93 -18.69 13.65
N ASP A 336 -32.03 -18.96 12.91
CA ASP A 336 -32.27 -20.25 12.29
C ASP A 336 -31.38 -20.38 11.04
N ILE A 337 -30.62 -21.47 10.91
CA ILE A 337 -29.65 -21.64 9.81
C ILE A 337 -29.90 -22.98 9.13
N ARG A 338 -30.06 -22.96 7.80
CA ARG A 338 -30.20 -24.18 7.01
C ARG A 338 -29.20 -24.20 5.85
N PHE A 339 -28.44 -25.30 5.77
CA PHE A 339 -27.62 -25.64 4.62
C PHE A 339 -28.39 -26.67 3.78
N ASP A 340 -28.52 -26.41 2.49
CA ASP A 340 -29.27 -27.21 1.55
C ASP A 340 -28.38 -27.57 0.35
N HIS A 341 -27.96 -28.82 0.28
CA HIS A 341 -27.03 -29.35 -0.74
C HIS A 341 -25.78 -28.47 -0.95
N LEU A 342 -25.24 -27.89 0.13
CA LEU A 342 -24.12 -26.96 0.05
C LEU A 342 -22.86 -27.63 -0.49
N THR A 343 -22.46 -27.23 -1.69
CA THR A 343 -21.20 -27.61 -2.33
C THR A 343 -20.42 -26.35 -2.67
N PHE A 344 -19.15 -26.29 -2.27
CA PHE A 344 -18.35 -25.08 -2.46
C PHE A 344 -16.89 -25.39 -2.84
N ALA A 345 -16.38 -24.65 -3.84
CA ALA A 345 -14.96 -24.61 -4.21
C ALA A 345 -14.43 -23.18 -4.18
N HIS A 346 -13.21 -22.99 -3.69
CA HIS A 346 -12.54 -21.68 -3.81
C HIS A 346 -12.15 -21.41 -5.27
N LEU A 347 -12.15 -20.16 -5.67
CA LEU A 347 -11.78 -19.74 -7.03
C LEU A 347 -10.37 -20.29 -7.38
N GLY A 348 -10.25 -20.86 -8.58
CA GLY A 348 -9.00 -21.48 -9.04
C GLY A 348 -8.80 -22.93 -8.62
N ASN A 349 -9.61 -23.49 -7.72
CA ASN A 349 -9.58 -24.90 -7.38
C ASN A 349 -10.60 -25.69 -8.21
N THR A 350 -10.18 -26.82 -8.76
CA THR A 350 -11.04 -27.72 -9.56
C THR A 350 -11.86 -28.67 -8.69
N SER A 351 -11.44 -28.91 -7.45
CA SER A 351 -12.14 -29.79 -6.50
C SER A 351 -12.85 -28.95 -5.42
N PRO A 352 -14.12 -29.23 -5.11
CA PRO A 352 -14.82 -28.62 -4.00
C PRO A 352 -14.14 -28.90 -2.66
N VAL A 353 -14.29 -27.96 -1.72
CA VAL A 353 -13.82 -28.07 -0.33
C VAL A 353 -14.95 -28.56 0.58
N LEU A 354 -16.21 -28.28 0.20
CA LEU A 354 -17.42 -28.77 0.85
C LEU A 354 -18.27 -29.50 -0.18
N HIS A 355 -18.82 -30.65 0.22
CA HIS A 355 -19.57 -31.53 -0.66
C HIS A 355 -20.92 -31.86 -0.02
N ASP A 356 -22.00 -31.46 -0.66
CA ASP A 356 -23.38 -31.86 -0.35
C ASP A 356 -23.75 -31.80 1.15
N ILE A 357 -23.44 -30.67 1.80
CA ILE A 357 -23.76 -30.48 3.22
C ILE A 357 -25.26 -30.15 3.35
N ASN A 358 -25.97 -30.99 4.09
CA ASN A 358 -27.39 -30.83 4.42
C ASN A 358 -27.54 -30.78 5.95
N LEU A 359 -27.88 -29.61 6.53
CA LEU A 359 -27.93 -29.41 7.96
C LEU A 359 -28.92 -28.30 8.33
N ASP A 360 -29.80 -28.60 9.29
CA ASP A 360 -30.69 -27.64 9.94
C ASP A 360 -30.20 -27.34 11.35
N ILE A 361 -30.07 -26.05 11.68
CA ILE A 361 -29.65 -25.55 13.00
C ILE A 361 -30.74 -24.62 13.51
N PRO A 362 -31.65 -25.11 14.36
CA PRO A 362 -32.72 -24.28 14.91
C PRO A 362 -32.16 -23.11 15.73
N SER A 363 -32.87 -21.98 15.73
CA SER A 363 -32.53 -20.84 16.57
C SER A 363 -32.38 -21.24 18.05
N GLY A 364 -31.36 -20.74 18.71
CA GLY A 364 -31.06 -21.06 20.12
C GLY A 364 -30.23 -22.33 20.33
N THR A 365 -29.86 -23.04 19.27
CA THR A 365 -29.07 -24.27 19.34
C THR A 365 -27.57 -23.97 19.36
N THR A 366 -26.80 -24.71 20.15
CA THR A 366 -25.34 -24.75 20.09
C THR A 366 -24.89 -25.90 19.21
N LEU A 367 -24.41 -25.57 18.01
CA LEU A 367 -23.77 -26.52 17.10
C LEU A 367 -22.26 -26.55 17.34
N ALA A 368 -21.70 -27.73 17.58
CA ALA A 368 -20.27 -27.95 17.52
C ALA A 368 -19.86 -28.63 16.21
N ILE A 369 -18.76 -28.16 15.60
CA ILE A 369 -18.18 -28.73 14.39
C ILE A 369 -16.80 -29.26 14.71
N ILE A 370 -16.60 -30.57 14.55
CA ILE A 370 -15.32 -31.24 14.79
C ILE A 370 -14.84 -31.95 13.52
N GLY A 371 -13.54 -32.11 13.39
CA GLY A 371 -12.89 -32.78 12.26
C GLY A 371 -11.42 -32.41 12.14
N ARG A 372 -10.68 -33.12 11.30
CA ARG A 372 -9.25 -32.86 11.09
C ARG A 372 -9.02 -31.48 10.44
N THR A 373 -7.80 -30.95 10.61
CA THR A 373 -7.38 -29.73 9.93
C THR A 373 -7.48 -29.90 8.41
N GLY A 374 -7.99 -28.90 7.70
CA GLY A 374 -8.17 -28.94 6.25
C GLY A 374 -9.52 -29.51 5.76
N ASN A 375 -10.40 -29.97 6.65
CA ASN A 375 -11.69 -30.56 6.26
C ASN A 375 -12.78 -29.56 5.90
N GLY A 376 -12.50 -28.25 5.82
CA GLY A 376 -13.48 -27.25 5.37
C GLY A 376 -14.29 -26.58 6.50
N LYS A 377 -14.00 -26.83 7.79
CA LYS A 377 -14.74 -26.25 8.94
C LYS A 377 -14.82 -24.71 8.90
N SER A 378 -13.67 -24.04 8.80
CA SER A 378 -13.62 -22.57 8.69
C SER A 378 -14.22 -22.05 7.39
N THR A 379 -14.17 -22.83 6.30
CA THR A 379 -14.84 -22.48 5.05
C THR A 379 -16.35 -22.39 5.26
N LEU A 380 -16.96 -23.38 5.95
CA LEU A 380 -18.40 -23.39 6.23
C LEU A 380 -18.86 -22.10 6.95
N VAL A 381 -18.15 -21.67 7.99
CA VAL A 381 -18.52 -20.46 8.73
C VAL A 381 -18.19 -19.17 7.98
N ASN A 382 -17.14 -19.17 7.14
CA ASN A 382 -16.84 -18.04 6.27
C ASN A 382 -17.91 -17.79 5.22
N LEU A 383 -18.60 -18.85 4.76
CA LEU A 383 -19.76 -18.75 3.88
C LEU A 383 -20.96 -18.13 4.59
N LEU A 384 -21.20 -18.44 5.87
CA LEU A 384 -22.24 -17.79 6.69
C LEU A 384 -22.01 -16.29 6.88
N LEU A 385 -20.74 -15.84 6.90
CA LEU A 385 -20.36 -14.43 6.95
C LEU A 385 -20.41 -13.75 5.57
N ARG A 386 -20.72 -14.51 4.51
CA ARG A 386 -20.56 -14.07 3.12
C ARG A 386 -19.21 -13.40 2.89
N LEU A 387 -18.12 -14.05 3.36
CA LEU A 387 -16.76 -13.69 2.95
C LEU A 387 -16.47 -14.21 1.54
N TYR A 388 -17.21 -15.25 1.13
CA TYR A 388 -17.29 -15.79 -0.22
C TYR A 388 -18.76 -15.96 -0.57
N ASN A 389 -19.14 -15.82 -1.83
CA ASN A 389 -20.51 -16.10 -2.29
C ASN A 389 -20.68 -17.60 -2.57
N THR A 390 -21.90 -18.09 -2.31
CA THR A 390 -22.40 -19.39 -2.74
C THR A 390 -23.39 -19.23 -3.91
N GLU A 391 -23.71 -20.32 -4.57
CA GLU A 391 -24.86 -20.33 -5.46
C GLU A 391 -26.16 -20.07 -4.66
N PRO A 392 -27.17 -19.43 -5.28
CA PRO A 392 -28.46 -19.23 -4.63
C PRO A 392 -29.11 -20.55 -4.21
N GLY A 393 -29.76 -20.54 -3.04
CA GLY A 393 -30.50 -21.69 -2.54
C GLY A 393 -29.68 -22.69 -1.72
N MET A 394 -28.39 -22.43 -1.48
CA MET A 394 -27.54 -23.34 -0.70
C MET A 394 -27.48 -23.03 0.78
N ILE A 395 -27.68 -21.77 1.18
CA ILE A 395 -27.65 -21.34 2.59
C ILE A 395 -28.83 -20.44 2.85
N TYR A 396 -29.59 -20.79 3.87
CA TYR A 396 -30.72 -19.98 4.34
C TYR A 396 -30.50 -19.53 5.78
N LEU A 397 -30.91 -18.31 6.05
CA LEU A 397 -30.94 -17.74 7.39
C LEU A 397 -32.34 -17.19 7.65
N ASP A 398 -33.03 -17.72 8.66
CA ASP A 398 -34.45 -17.42 8.94
C ASP A 398 -35.34 -17.56 7.68
N ASP A 399 -35.23 -18.67 6.96
CA ASP A 399 -35.90 -19.00 5.70
C ASP A 399 -35.57 -18.08 4.49
N HIS A 400 -34.63 -17.17 4.62
CA HIS A 400 -34.19 -16.30 3.53
C HIS A 400 -32.85 -16.77 2.97
N ASP A 401 -32.70 -16.84 1.66
CA ASP A 401 -31.41 -17.10 1.01
C ASP A 401 -30.40 -16.03 1.45
N ILE A 402 -29.26 -16.46 1.92
CA ILE A 402 -28.21 -15.60 2.46
C ILE A 402 -27.74 -14.53 1.44
N ASN A 403 -27.84 -14.83 0.12
CA ASN A 403 -27.49 -13.90 -0.95
C ASN A 403 -28.49 -12.77 -1.11
N THR A 404 -29.73 -12.92 -0.57
CA THR A 404 -30.77 -11.89 -0.59
C THR A 404 -30.79 -11.01 0.66
N ILE A 405 -30.00 -11.35 1.69
CA ILE A 405 -29.87 -10.55 2.91
C ILE A 405 -28.81 -9.46 2.70
N PRO A 406 -29.06 -8.18 3.08
CA PRO A 406 -28.05 -7.14 3.04
C PRO A 406 -26.80 -7.56 3.82
N LEU A 407 -25.60 -7.39 3.24
CA LEU A 407 -24.32 -7.72 3.91
C LEU A 407 -24.19 -7.05 5.27
N LYS A 408 -24.68 -5.81 5.38
CA LYS A 408 -24.68 -5.07 6.65
C LYS A 408 -25.55 -5.75 7.69
N THR A 409 -26.79 -6.06 7.36
CA THR A 409 -27.75 -6.74 8.27
C THR A 409 -27.20 -8.11 8.65
N LEU A 410 -26.74 -8.91 7.69
CA LEU A 410 -26.13 -10.21 7.95
C LEU A 410 -24.98 -10.12 8.95
N ARG A 411 -24.00 -9.27 8.65
CA ARG A 411 -22.81 -9.13 9.47
C ARG A 411 -23.06 -8.43 10.81
N GLU A 412 -24.06 -7.57 10.93
CA GLU A 412 -24.46 -6.97 12.22
C GLU A 412 -25.10 -8.03 13.15
N ASN A 413 -25.75 -9.06 12.63
CA ASN A 413 -26.40 -10.13 13.40
C ASN A 413 -25.53 -11.36 13.66
N ILE A 414 -24.28 -11.38 13.17
CA ILE A 414 -23.32 -12.46 13.45
C ILE A 414 -22.11 -11.90 14.19
N ALA A 415 -21.82 -12.41 15.37
CA ALA A 415 -20.55 -12.19 16.07
C ALA A 415 -19.58 -13.30 15.70
N TYR A 416 -18.34 -12.96 15.39
CA TYR A 416 -17.34 -13.92 14.91
C TYR A 416 -16.00 -13.75 15.61
N VAL A 417 -15.44 -14.85 16.07
CA VAL A 417 -14.07 -14.96 16.58
C VAL A 417 -13.29 -15.84 15.61
N PRO A 418 -12.38 -15.28 14.82
CA PRO A 418 -11.58 -16.05 13.85
C PRO A 418 -10.50 -16.89 14.57
N GLN A 419 -10.00 -17.90 13.86
CA GLN A 419 -8.88 -18.74 14.32
C GLN A 419 -7.63 -17.89 14.57
N ASP A 420 -7.31 -16.95 13.66
CA ASP A 420 -6.24 -15.98 13.86
C ASP A 420 -6.77 -14.73 14.58
N ASN A 421 -6.45 -14.63 15.86
CA ASN A 421 -6.94 -13.57 16.74
C ASN A 421 -6.18 -12.25 16.51
N PHE A 422 -6.70 -11.42 15.61
CA PHE A 422 -6.13 -10.12 15.29
C PHE A 422 -6.60 -9.04 16.27
N LEU A 423 -5.65 -8.32 16.88
CA LEU A 423 -5.90 -7.13 17.69
C LEU A 423 -5.23 -5.92 17.02
N PHE A 424 -5.96 -4.82 16.98
CA PHE A 424 -5.46 -3.55 16.44
C PHE A 424 -4.50 -2.90 17.43
N SER A 425 -3.55 -2.11 16.92
CA SER A 425 -2.63 -1.31 17.74
C SER A 425 -3.37 -0.13 18.36
N ASP A 426 -4.19 -0.42 19.37
CA ASP A 426 -5.05 0.51 20.09
C ASP A 426 -5.22 0.00 21.53
N THR A 427 -5.98 0.69 22.35
CA THR A 427 -6.29 0.28 23.73
C THR A 427 -7.08 -1.03 23.79
N LEU A 428 -7.00 -1.75 24.89
CA LEU A 428 -7.80 -2.97 25.12
C LEU A 428 -9.30 -2.67 25.06
N LYS A 429 -9.73 -1.55 25.66
CA LYS A 429 -11.14 -1.13 25.58
C LYS A 429 -11.60 -0.90 24.14
N ALA A 430 -10.80 -0.25 23.30
CA ALA A 430 -11.12 -0.02 21.90
C ALA A 430 -11.17 -1.33 21.12
N ASN A 431 -10.26 -2.26 21.39
CA ASN A 431 -10.26 -3.59 20.80
C ASN A 431 -11.49 -4.41 21.17
N ILE A 432 -11.94 -4.38 22.44
CA ILE A 432 -13.15 -5.08 22.89
C ILE A 432 -14.41 -4.42 22.31
N ALA A 433 -14.47 -3.10 22.28
CA ALA A 433 -15.60 -2.34 21.76
C ALA A 433 -15.67 -2.30 20.22
N PHE A 434 -14.69 -2.82 19.50
CA PHE A 434 -14.54 -2.68 18.04
C PHE A 434 -15.78 -3.12 17.24
N GLY A 435 -16.48 -4.14 17.69
CA GLY A 435 -17.69 -4.68 17.04
C GLY A 435 -18.95 -3.84 17.27
N THR A 436 -18.90 -2.76 18.05
CA THR A 436 -20.08 -1.97 18.44
C THR A 436 -19.78 -0.47 18.39
N LYS A 437 -20.85 0.34 18.29
CA LYS A 437 -20.72 1.80 18.43
C LYS A 437 -20.66 2.27 19.89
N SER A 438 -20.97 1.39 20.83
CA SER A 438 -21.01 1.71 22.26
C SER A 438 -19.62 1.54 22.88
N GLN A 439 -19.17 2.54 23.61
CA GLN A 439 -17.96 2.52 24.44
C GLN A 439 -18.30 2.46 25.94
N ASP A 440 -19.48 1.94 26.29
CA ASP A 440 -19.90 1.79 27.68
C ASP A 440 -18.98 0.82 28.44
N MET A 441 -18.25 1.35 29.40
CA MET A 441 -17.30 0.58 30.20
C MET A 441 -17.96 -0.56 30.99
N SER A 442 -19.21 -0.41 31.42
CA SER A 442 -19.92 -1.47 32.14
C SER A 442 -20.11 -2.71 31.27
N ARG A 443 -20.47 -2.51 29.99
CA ARG A 443 -20.63 -3.57 29.00
C ARG A 443 -19.28 -4.18 28.59
N ILE A 444 -18.23 -3.35 28.44
CA ILE A 444 -16.87 -3.82 28.15
C ILE A 444 -16.37 -4.73 29.28
N ILE A 445 -16.55 -4.31 30.53
CA ILE A 445 -16.16 -5.11 31.72
C ILE A 445 -16.97 -6.41 31.79
N ALA A 446 -18.28 -6.37 31.54
CA ALA A 446 -19.10 -7.56 31.52
C ALA A 446 -18.64 -8.56 30.46
N ALA A 447 -18.42 -8.12 29.21
CA ALA A 447 -17.89 -8.96 28.15
C ALA A 447 -16.49 -9.53 28.47
N ALA A 448 -15.62 -8.73 29.10
CA ALA A 448 -14.29 -9.18 29.53
C ALA A 448 -14.37 -10.23 30.68
N LYS A 449 -15.35 -10.11 31.57
CA LYS A 449 -15.62 -11.11 32.63
C LYS A 449 -16.12 -12.42 32.03
N SER A 450 -17.10 -12.37 31.12
CA SER A 450 -17.61 -13.58 30.44
C SER A 450 -16.52 -14.31 29.66
N ALA A 451 -15.57 -13.56 29.08
CA ALA A 451 -14.39 -14.12 28.39
C ALA A 451 -13.21 -14.44 29.33
N CYS A 452 -13.36 -14.36 30.66
CA CYS A 452 -12.32 -14.61 31.66
C CYS A 452 -11.01 -13.86 31.45
N ILE A 453 -11.05 -12.61 30.92
CA ILE A 453 -9.87 -11.76 30.70
C ILE A 453 -9.82 -10.53 31.62
N HIS A 454 -10.91 -10.20 32.33
CA HIS A 454 -11.03 -9.01 33.18
C HIS A 454 -9.89 -8.89 34.18
N ASP A 455 -9.60 -9.95 34.95
CA ASP A 455 -8.60 -9.94 36.00
C ASP A 455 -7.18 -9.72 35.43
N ASN A 456 -6.90 -10.28 34.27
CA ASN A 456 -5.65 -10.00 33.59
C ASN A 456 -5.53 -8.52 33.18
N ILE A 457 -6.62 -7.93 32.65
CA ILE A 457 -6.65 -6.53 32.26
C ILE A 457 -6.51 -5.61 33.46
N ALA A 458 -7.20 -5.93 34.58
CA ALA A 458 -7.14 -5.15 35.81
C ALA A 458 -5.73 -5.11 36.45
N ASN A 459 -4.89 -6.09 36.15
CA ASN A 459 -3.51 -6.18 36.62
C ASN A 459 -2.50 -5.49 35.70
N PHE A 460 -2.91 -4.98 34.53
CA PHE A 460 -2.02 -4.17 33.69
C PHE A 460 -1.88 -2.75 34.26
N PRO A 461 -0.72 -2.08 34.07
CA PRO A 461 -0.47 -0.73 34.59
C PRO A 461 -1.56 0.28 34.22
N ASP A 462 -2.03 0.26 32.97
CA ASP A 462 -3.04 1.17 32.44
C ASP A 462 -4.43 0.50 32.31
N ASN A 463 -4.63 -0.69 32.90
CA ASN A 463 -5.89 -1.42 32.86
C ASN A 463 -6.45 -1.53 31.43
N TYR A 464 -7.69 -1.10 31.19
CA TYR A 464 -8.38 -1.11 29.89
C TYR A 464 -7.81 -0.09 28.88
N ASP A 465 -7.02 0.90 29.33
CA ASP A 465 -6.32 1.87 28.51
C ASP A 465 -4.95 1.37 28.03
N THR A 466 -4.55 0.17 28.45
CA THR A 466 -3.31 -0.47 28.00
C THR A 466 -3.32 -0.61 26.47
N ILE A 467 -2.31 -0.03 25.82
CA ILE A 467 -2.14 -0.10 24.37
C ILE A 467 -1.58 -1.46 23.99
N VAL A 468 -2.28 -2.14 23.12
CA VAL A 468 -1.86 -3.41 22.53
C VAL A 468 -0.94 -3.12 21.35
N GLY A 469 0.28 -3.66 21.37
CA GLY A 469 1.22 -3.50 20.26
C GLY A 469 0.71 -4.14 18.96
N GLU A 470 1.46 -3.94 17.89
CA GLU A 470 1.13 -4.46 16.56
C GLU A 470 0.77 -5.96 16.62
N ARG A 471 -0.39 -6.35 16.09
CA ARG A 471 -0.95 -7.71 16.18
C ARG A 471 -1.02 -8.29 17.60
N GLY A 472 -1.12 -7.43 18.60
CA GLY A 472 -1.21 -7.89 20.00
C GLY A 472 0.09 -8.48 20.57
N VAL A 473 1.24 -8.06 20.07
CA VAL A 473 2.56 -8.63 20.45
C VAL A 473 2.84 -8.58 21.97
N THR A 474 2.20 -7.67 22.69
CA THR A 474 2.35 -7.49 24.15
C THR A 474 1.53 -8.48 24.97
N LEU A 475 0.60 -9.21 24.37
CA LEU A 475 -0.29 -10.18 25.02
C LEU A 475 0.14 -11.61 24.73
N SER A 476 -0.11 -12.52 25.69
CA SER A 476 0.02 -13.96 25.44
C SER A 476 -1.04 -14.46 24.46
N GLY A 477 -0.83 -15.63 23.84
CA GLY A 477 -1.79 -16.24 22.90
C GLY A 477 -3.18 -16.39 23.52
N GLY A 478 -3.29 -16.90 24.73
CA GLY A 478 -4.57 -17.05 25.45
C GLY A 478 -5.22 -15.70 25.82
N GLN A 479 -4.43 -14.66 26.14
CA GLN A 479 -4.96 -13.31 26.36
C GLN A 479 -5.52 -12.70 25.07
N LYS A 480 -4.87 -12.91 23.92
CA LYS A 480 -5.38 -12.48 22.61
C LYS A 480 -6.71 -13.16 22.28
N GLN A 481 -6.79 -14.48 22.46
CA GLN A 481 -8.01 -15.24 22.22
C GLN A 481 -9.15 -14.74 23.08
N ARG A 482 -8.94 -14.63 24.39
CA ARG A 482 -9.96 -14.13 25.33
C ARG A 482 -10.39 -12.69 25.05
N SER A 483 -9.47 -11.82 24.62
CA SER A 483 -9.82 -10.46 24.18
C SER A 483 -10.69 -10.45 22.91
N SER A 484 -10.43 -11.37 21.97
CA SER A 484 -11.25 -11.54 20.76
C SER A 484 -12.62 -12.11 21.09
N ILE A 485 -12.73 -13.03 22.05
CA ILE A 485 -14.02 -13.52 22.56
C ILE A 485 -14.80 -12.39 23.22
N ALA A 486 -14.17 -11.57 24.07
CA ALA A 486 -14.80 -10.40 24.69
C ALA A 486 -15.34 -9.42 23.63
N ARG A 487 -14.58 -9.17 22.52
CA ARG A 487 -15.03 -8.37 21.36
C ARG A 487 -16.30 -8.93 20.73
N ALA A 488 -16.38 -10.24 20.54
CA ALA A 488 -17.54 -10.88 19.94
C ALA A 488 -18.75 -10.82 20.89
N LEU A 489 -18.55 -11.06 22.18
CA LEU A 489 -19.61 -10.98 23.19
C LEU A 489 -20.16 -9.56 23.38
N MET A 490 -19.31 -8.55 23.29
CA MET A 490 -19.70 -7.15 23.34
C MET A 490 -20.73 -6.78 22.27
N LYS A 491 -20.69 -7.45 21.11
CA LYS A 491 -21.64 -7.26 20.01
C LYS A 491 -23.04 -7.77 20.33
N ASN A 492 -23.15 -8.81 21.17
CA ASN A 492 -24.42 -9.41 21.61
C ASN A 492 -25.35 -9.86 20.47
N ALA A 493 -24.80 -10.34 19.37
CA ALA A 493 -25.52 -10.75 18.18
C ALA A 493 -26.36 -12.04 18.40
N PRO A 494 -27.45 -12.28 17.64
CA PRO A 494 -28.24 -13.53 17.68
C PRO A 494 -27.40 -14.77 17.40
N ILE A 495 -26.44 -14.67 16.47
CA ILE A 495 -25.54 -15.76 16.09
C ILE A 495 -24.13 -15.44 16.58
N LEU A 496 -23.49 -16.42 17.24
CA LEU A 496 -22.06 -16.36 17.62
C LEU A 496 -21.32 -17.50 16.94
N ILE A 497 -20.20 -17.18 16.30
CA ILE A 497 -19.31 -18.16 15.71
C ILE A 497 -17.93 -18.07 16.41
N LEU A 498 -17.45 -19.20 16.91
CA LEU A 498 -16.15 -19.36 17.53
C LEU A 498 -15.33 -20.36 16.71
N ASP A 499 -14.36 -19.86 15.94
CA ASP A 499 -13.52 -20.71 15.07
C ASP A 499 -12.18 -20.98 15.75
N ASP A 500 -12.02 -22.16 16.34
CA ASP A 500 -10.82 -22.64 17.07
C ASP A 500 -10.24 -21.62 18.07
N SER A 501 -11.13 -20.84 18.67
CA SER A 501 -10.78 -19.65 19.45
C SER A 501 -10.44 -19.94 20.92
N LEU A 502 -10.41 -21.20 21.33
CA LEU A 502 -10.09 -21.65 22.70
C LEU A 502 -8.80 -22.50 22.76
N SER A 503 -8.14 -22.75 21.63
CA SER A 503 -7.00 -23.68 21.55
C SER A 503 -5.75 -23.26 22.33
N ALA A 504 -5.55 -21.96 22.55
CA ALA A 504 -4.42 -21.43 23.33
C ALA A 504 -4.79 -21.07 24.79
N VAL A 505 -5.99 -21.43 25.24
CA VAL A 505 -6.47 -21.24 26.60
C VAL A 505 -6.26 -22.54 27.39
N ASP A 506 -5.92 -22.42 28.65
CA ASP A 506 -5.83 -23.57 29.57
C ASP A 506 -7.22 -24.18 29.81
N THR A 507 -7.24 -25.47 30.18
CA THR A 507 -8.46 -26.26 30.28
C THR A 507 -9.47 -25.70 31.29
N ASP A 508 -8.98 -25.23 32.44
CA ASP A 508 -9.87 -24.70 33.49
C ASP A 508 -10.53 -23.39 33.05
N THR A 509 -9.74 -22.51 32.45
CA THR A 509 -10.27 -21.24 31.90
C THR A 509 -11.21 -21.50 30.70
N GLU A 510 -10.92 -22.49 29.85
CA GLU A 510 -11.79 -22.90 28.73
C GLU A 510 -13.16 -23.36 29.25
N GLU A 511 -13.20 -24.20 30.31
CA GLU A 511 -14.44 -24.66 30.90
C GLU A 511 -15.27 -23.51 31.48
N HIS A 512 -14.62 -22.57 32.18
CA HIS A 512 -15.28 -21.37 32.69
C HIS A 512 -15.86 -20.49 31.56
N ILE A 513 -15.12 -20.29 30.47
CA ILE A 513 -15.63 -19.54 29.30
C ILE A 513 -16.85 -20.25 28.71
N LEU A 514 -16.79 -21.55 28.48
CA LEU A 514 -17.89 -22.33 27.94
C LEU A 514 -19.13 -22.33 28.86
N HIS A 515 -18.92 -22.35 30.17
CA HIS A 515 -20.01 -22.20 31.14
C HIS A 515 -20.66 -20.82 31.03
N ASN A 516 -19.88 -19.73 31.08
CA ASN A 516 -20.37 -18.36 30.93
C ASN A 516 -21.11 -18.18 29.61
N LEU A 517 -20.56 -18.71 28.51
CA LEU A 517 -21.20 -18.64 27.18
C LEU A 517 -22.58 -19.33 27.17
N ARG A 518 -22.72 -20.50 27.80
CA ARG A 518 -24.03 -21.16 27.87
C ARG A 518 -25.08 -20.32 28.58
N ASP A 519 -24.70 -19.63 29.64
CA ASP A 519 -25.62 -18.77 30.40
C ASP A 519 -25.96 -17.48 29.66
N ASP A 520 -24.96 -16.80 29.12
CA ASP A 520 -25.11 -15.52 28.39
C ASP A 520 -25.82 -15.68 27.01
N ARG A 521 -25.78 -16.92 26.49
CA ARG A 521 -26.28 -17.20 25.12
C ARG A 521 -27.57 -18.01 25.09
N LYS A 522 -28.27 -18.19 26.23
CA LYS A 522 -29.55 -18.89 26.26
C LYS A 522 -30.53 -18.33 25.25
N GLY A 523 -31.07 -19.18 24.36
CA GLY A 523 -31.99 -18.81 23.27
C GLY A 523 -31.33 -18.13 22.07
N LYS A 524 -30.00 -18.13 21.95
CA LYS A 524 -29.24 -17.61 20.82
C LYS A 524 -28.38 -18.70 20.20
N THR A 525 -28.27 -18.69 18.88
CA THR A 525 -27.51 -19.69 18.14
C THR A 525 -26.00 -19.50 18.34
N THR A 526 -25.30 -20.60 18.61
CA THR A 526 -23.84 -20.60 18.74
C THR A 526 -23.24 -21.70 17.88
N ILE A 527 -22.24 -21.37 17.06
CA ILE A 527 -21.46 -22.33 16.27
C ILE A 527 -20.04 -22.35 16.85
N LEU A 528 -19.62 -23.53 17.28
CA LEU A 528 -18.33 -23.75 17.91
C LEU A 528 -17.50 -24.71 17.06
N ILE A 529 -16.42 -24.23 16.45
CA ILE A 529 -15.44 -25.09 15.80
C ILE A 529 -14.32 -25.34 16.79
N ALA A 530 -14.05 -26.63 17.08
CA ALA A 530 -12.97 -27.01 17.97
C ALA A 530 -12.29 -28.31 17.51
N HIS A 531 -11.08 -28.52 18.03
CA HIS A 531 -10.31 -29.75 17.85
C HIS A 531 -10.34 -30.67 19.07
N ARG A 532 -10.76 -30.12 20.23
CA ARG A 532 -10.87 -30.87 21.49
C ARG A 532 -12.30 -31.32 21.73
N ILE A 533 -12.45 -32.60 22.10
CA ILE A 533 -13.79 -33.14 22.41
C ILE A 533 -14.33 -32.57 23.71
N SER A 534 -13.47 -32.27 24.70
CA SER A 534 -13.87 -31.54 25.91
C SER A 534 -14.63 -30.25 25.63
N THR A 535 -14.25 -29.51 24.58
CA THR A 535 -14.88 -28.26 24.15
C THR A 535 -16.28 -28.49 23.57
N VAL A 536 -16.48 -29.59 22.83
CA VAL A 536 -17.69 -29.82 22.02
C VAL A 536 -18.72 -30.75 22.68
N GLN A 537 -18.34 -31.55 23.69
CA GLN A 537 -19.20 -32.57 24.29
C GLN A 537 -20.49 -32.05 24.93
N HIS A 538 -20.55 -30.76 25.24
CA HIS A 538 -21.70 -30.11 25.85
C HIS A 538 -22.59 -29.34 24.83
N ALA A 539 -22.29 -29.42 23.53
CA ALA A 539 -23.13 -28.85 22.50
C ALA A 539 -24.43 -29.64 22.32
N ASP A 540 -25.50 -28.94 21.94
CA ASP A 540 -26.79 -29.55 21.67
C ASP A 540 -26.74 -30.46 20.42
N LEU A 541 -25.89 -30.10 19.46
CA LEU A 541 -25.69 -30.83 18.21
C LEU A 541 -24.21 -30.83 17.87
N ILE A 542 -23.67 -31.97 17.49
CA ILE A 542 -22.27 -32.15 17.07
C ILE A 542 -22.25 -32.68 15.63
N MET A 543 -21.58 -31.96 14.76
CA MET A 543 -21.32 -32.36 13.38
C MET A 543 -19.87 -32.79 13.20
N VAL A 544 -19.66 -34.00 12.66
CA VAL A 544 -18.33 -34.47 12.28
C VAL A 544 -18.15 -34.24 10.78
N LEU A 545 -17.15 -33.41 10.46
CA LEU A 545 -16.79 -33.05 9.07
C LEU A 545 -15.51 -33.80 8.68
N GLU A 546 -15.56 -34.58 7.63
CA GLU A 546 -14.41 -35.27 7.07
C GLU A 546 -14.37 -35.19 5.54
N ASN A 547 -13.25 -34.75 5.00
CA ASN A 547 -13.03 -34.56 3.55
C ASN A 547 -14.12 -33.68 2.89
N GLY A 548 -14.61 -32.66 3.60
CA GLY A 548 -15.64 -31.75 3.09
C GLY A 548 -17.07 -32.28 3.17
N GLU A 549 -17.30 -33.49 3.70
CA GLU A 549 -18.62 -34.10 3.84
C GLU A 549 -19.02 -34.20 5.33
N MET A 550 -20.31 -34.06 5.61
CA MET A 550 -20.88 -34.35 6.92
C MET A 550 -21.02 -35.87 7.08
N LYS A 551 -20.18 -36.47 7.94
CA LYS A 551 -20.17 -37.93 8.15
C LYS A 551 -21.09 -38.35 9.29
N GLU A 552 -21.12 -37.56 10.37
CA GLU A 552 -21.92 -37.86 11.56
C GLU A 552 -22.58 -36.60 12.09
N LEU A 553 -23.79 -36.75 12.61
CA LEU A 553 -24.57 -35.71 13.26
C LEU A 553 -25.33 -36.34 14.44
N GLY A 554 -25.33 -35.66 15.58
CA GLY A 554 -26.05 -36.07 16.79
C GLY A 554 -25.50 -35.44 18.05
N THR A 555 -26.03 -35.83 19.21
CA THR A 555 -25.54 -35.45 20.53
C THR A 555 -24.28 -36.25 20.91
N HIS A 556 -23.53 -35.78 21.90
CA HIS A 556 -22.36 -36.53 22.40
C HIS A 556 -22.68 -38.01 22.73
N THR A 557 -23.78 -38.25 23.43
CA THR A 557 -24.21 -39.60 23.84
C THR A 557 -24.54 -40.48 22.65
N GLU A 558 -25.25 -39.96 21.67
CA GLU A 558 -25.63 -40.69 20.44
C GLU A 558 -24.38 -41.04 19.60
N LEU A 559 -23.45 -40.09 19.46
CA LEU A 559 -22.26 -40.31 18.64
C LEU A 559 -21.28 -41.31 19.28
N ILE A 560 -21.17 -41.33 20.59
CA ILE A 560 -20.40 -42.36 21.30
C ILE A 560 -21.01 -43.75 21.07
N GLN A 561 -22.35 -43.89 21.05
CA GLN A 561 -23.02 -45.17 20.82
C GLN A 561 -22.91 -45.65 19.35
N LYS A 562 -22.80 -44.75 18.41
CA LYS A 562 -22.64 -45.08 16.95
C LYS A 562 -21.32 -45.78 16.64
N ASN A 563 -20.33 -45.78 17.51
CA ASN A 563 -18.98 -46.35 17.27
C ASN A 563 -18.34 -45.92 15.97
N GLY A 564 -18.48 -44.63 15.62
CA GLY A 564 -17.97 -44.04 14.42
C GLY A 564 -16.76 -43.16 14.64
N ILE A 565 -16.53 -42.22 13.69
CA ILE A 565 -15.38 -41.31 13.67
C ILE A 565 -15.28 -40.46 14.96
N TYR A 566 -16.42 -40.00 15.47
CA TYR A 566 -16.45 -39.22 16.72
C TYR A 566 -15.92 -40.02 17.91
N LYS A 567 -16.35 -41.28 18.06
CA LYS A 567 -15.89 -42.15 19.14
C LYS A 567 -14.40 -42.43 19.01
N ASP A 568 -13.90 -42.74 17.83
CA ASP A 568 -12.46 -42.95 17.63
C ASP A 568 -11.63 -41.72 18.02
N MET A 569 -12.12 -40.52 17.71
CA MET A 569 -11.48 -39.27 18.10
C MET A 569 -11.52 -39.08 19.64
N PHE A 570 -12.64 -39.44 20.29
CA PHE A 570 -12.81 -39.37 21.72
C PHE A 570 -11.87 -40.30 22.46
N GLU A 571 -11.84 -41.60 22.10
CA GLU A 571 -10.97 -42.59 22.70
C GLU A 571 -9.49 -42.21 22.54
N LYS A 572 -9.11 -41.73 21.37
CA LYS A 572 -7.75 -41.27 21.13
C LYS A 572 -7.36 -40.09 22.02
N GLN A 573 -8.22 -39.05 22.16
CA GLN A 573 -7.94 -37.90 23.03
C GLN A 573 -7.93 -38.28 24.51
N GLN A 574 -8.78 -39.22 24.94
CA GLN A 574 -8.72 -39.73 26.30
C GLN A 574 -7.40 -40.49 26.59
N LEU A 575 -6.93 -41.27 25.64
CA LEU A 575 -5.68 -42.00 25.74
C LEU A 575 -4.47 -41.02 25.82
N GLU A 576 -4.47 -39.99 25.00
CA GLU A 576 -3.45 -38.93 25.01
C GLU A 576 -3.44 -38.17 26.36
N ALA A 577 -4.61 -37.87 26.94
CA ALA A 577 -4.74 -37.24 28.26
C ALA A 577 -4.20 -38.13 29.37
N SER A 578 -4.56 -39.43 29.40
CA SER A 578 -4.10 -40.38 30.40
C SER A 578 -2.59 -40.64 30.39
N ILE A 579 -1.97 -40.65 29.22
CA ILE A 579 -0.51 -40.76 29.07
C ILE A 579 0.17 -39.50 29.59
N GLY A 580 -0.38 -38.28 29.26
CA GLY A 580 0.15 -37.02 29.75
C GLY A 580 0.11 -36.89 31.29
N GLU A 581 -0.96 -37.35 31.93
CA GLU A 581 -1.07 -37.41 33.42
C GLU A 581 -0.07 -38.36 34.05
N GLN A 582 0.18 -39.53 33.45
CA GLN A 582 1.19 -40.47 33.91
C GLN A 582 2.62 -39.94 33.82
N GLU A 583 2.95 -39.21 32.72
CA GLU A 583 4.27 -38.58 32.60
C GLU A 583 4.49 -37.44 33.62
N VAL A 584 3.44 -36.69 33.97
CA VAL A 584 3.51 -35.64 35.02
C VAL A 584 3.64 -36.23 36.41
N ALA A 585 2.98 -37.35 36.66
CA ALA A 585 3.07 -38.07 37.96
C ALA A 585 4.43 -38.78 38.18
N LEU A 586 5.20 -39.01 37.12
CA LEU A 586 6.52 -39.61 37.14
C LEU A 586 7.68 -38.57 37.22
N ARG A 587 7.38 -37.30 37.14
CA ARG A 587 8.32 -36.19 37.35
C ARG A 587 8.15 -35.58 38.73
#